data_588e21af0d39db1f4c2145a47a90982f
#
_entry.id   588e21af0d39db1f4c2145a47a90982f
#
_cell.length_a   1.000
_cell.length_b   1.000
_cell.length_c   1.000
_cell.angle_alpha   90.00
_cell.angle_beta   90.00
_cell.angle_gamma   90.00
#
_symmetry.space_group_name_H-M   'P 1'
#
loop_
_entity.id
_entity.type
_entity.pdbx_description
1 polymer ?
#
loop_
_entity_poly.entity_id
_entity_poly.type
_entity_poly.pdbx_seq_one_letter_code
_entity_poly.pdbx_strand_id
1 'polypeptide(L)'
;MKKLALAAAVCVLFALEVPVQAQQFDVAFGLGTVSSSSASSASGDHTAQSVGGGVYPAFSGDFLIRHNFGAEGEIAWRAGQADYLGVQPYRPLFYDFNAIWVPRLGKYAAAELLAGIGAESIRFYNPFFQCTGFGCTNYTSSTHFMGDFGGGVRLYAHGHFFVRPEFRVYLIHNNVEFSSGHAVRYGASIGYTFGGPL
;
A
#
# COMPACT_ATOMS: atom_id res chain seq x y z
N MET A 1 14.59 11.52 -29.34
CA MET A 1 14.54 10.95 -27.99
C MET A 1 15.34 11.75 -26.96
N LYS A 2 16.59 12.16 -27.22
CA LYS A 2 17.42 12.95 -26.25
C LYS A 2 16.82 14.31 -25.87
N LYS A 3 16.12 15.00 -26.78
CA LYS A 3 15.49 16.32 -26.51
C LYS A 3 14.24 16.19 -25.60
N LEU A 4 13.51 15.07 -25.68
CA LEU A 4 12.35 14.80 -24.82
C LEU A 4 12.77 14.48 -23.39
N ALA A 5 13.86 13.72 -23.22
CA ALA A 5 14.43 13.42 -21.90
C ALA A 5 14.98 14.67 -21.20
N LEU A 6 15.58 15.59 -21.96
CA LEU A 6 16.06 16.87 -21.41
C LEU A 6 14.91 17.77 -20.99
N ALA A 7 13.81 17.83 -21.77
CA ALA A 7 12.61 18.59 -21.39
C ALA A 7 11.93 18.03 -20.13
N ALA A 8 11.84 16.71 -20.00
CA ALA A 8 11.30 16.06 -18.82
C ALA A 8 12.18 16.33 -17.58
N ALA A 9 13.50 16.29 -17.71
CA ALA A 9 14.44 16.58 -16.61
C ALA A 9 14.35 18.05 -16.17
N VAL A 10 14.18 18.99 -17.11
CA VAL A 10 14.00 20.42 -16.82
C VAL A 10 12.66 20.66 -16.12
N CYS A 11 11.56 20.02 -16.54
CA CYS A 11 10.26 20.12 -15.85
C CYS A 11 10.33 19.61 -14.40
N VAL A 12 11.07 18.52 -14.15
CA VAL A 12 11.27 18.00 -12.79
C VAL A 12 12.08 18.96 -11.94
N LEU A 13 13.11 19.62 -12.50
CA LEU A 13 13.91 20.62 -11.78
C LEU A 13 13.10 21.89 -11.44
N PHE A 14 12.22 22.37 -12.33
CA PHE A 14 11.33 23.49 -12.03
C PHE A 14 10.21 23.17 -11.02
N ALA A 15 9.80 21.91 -10.92
CA ALA A 15 8.86 21.48 -9.90
C ALA A 15 9.45 21.50 -8.47
N LEU A 16 10.77 21.56 -8.33
CA LEU A 16 11.47 21.61 -7.03
C LEU A 16 11.63 23.01 -6.45
N GLU A 17 11.28 24.08 -7.19
CA GLU A 17 11.34 25.46 -6.72
C GLU A 17 10.05 25.97 -6.04
N VAL A 18 9.14 25.10 -5.64
CA VAL A 18 7.96 25.48 -4.84
C VAL A 18 8.45 25.91 -3.45
N PRO A 19 8.06 27.10 -2.95
CA PRO A 19 8.57 27.62 -1.68
C PRO A 19 8.35 26.60 -0.55
N VAL A 20 9.43 26.21 0.09
CA VAL A 20 9.59 25.14 1.10
C VAL A 20 8.75 25.36 2.38
N GLN A 21 8.00 26.45 2.51
CA GLN A 21 7.35 26.86 3.76
C GLN A 21 6.05 26.10 4.13
N ALA A 22 5.59 25.14 3.34
CA ALA A 22 4.33 24.42 3.66
C ALA A 22 4.39 22.92 3.33
N GLN A 23 5.59 22.36 3.15
CA GLN A 23 5.73 20.94 2.81
C GLN A 23 5.96 20.14 4.09
N GLN A 24 5.10 19.17 4.31
CA GLN A 24 5.22 18.20 5.38
C GLN A 24 5.51 16.84 4.73
N PHE A 25 6.47 16.14 5.26
CA PHE A 25 6.78 14.78 4.88
C PHE A 25 6.62 13.86 6.09
N ASP A 26 5.85 12.79 5.94
CA ASP A 26 5.62 11.83 7.00
C ASP A 26 6.15 10.46 6.56
N VAL A 27 6.65 9.70 7.51
CA VAL A 27 6.95 8.28 7.34
C VAL A 27 6.21 7.50 8.39
N ALA A 28 5.68 6.34 8.03
CA ALA A 28 5.02 5.48 8.99
C ALA A 28 5.34 4.00 8.74
N PHE A 29 5.40 3.25 9.84
CA PHE A 29 5.48 1.81 9.83
C PHE A 29 4.29 1.25 10.61
N GLY A 30 3.57 0.30 10.01
CA GLY A 30 2.36 -0.26 10.56
C GLY A 30 2.33 -1.78 10.58
N LEU A 31 1.38 -2.29 11.33
CA LEU A 31 0.99 -3.69 11.36
C LEU A 31 -0.53 -3.78 11.19
N GLY A 32 -0.97 -4.68 10.35
CA GLY A 32 -2.39 -4.90 10.09
C GLY A 32 -2.70 -6.35 9.79
N THR A 33 -3.96 -6.60 9.48
CA THR A 33 -4.44 -7.87 8.94
C THR A 33 -5.37 -7.59 7.77
N VAL A 34 -5.50 -8.55 6.88
CA VAL A 34 -6.38 -8.48 5.70
C VAL A 34 -7.57 -9.40 5.92
N SER A 35 -8.76 -8.90 5.60
CA SER A 35 -10.01 -9.66 5.53
C SER A 35 -10.50 -9.65 4.09
N SER A 36 -10.84 -10.80 3.56
CA SER A 36 -11.43 -10.96 2.23
C SER A 36 -12.43 -12.09 2.25
N SER A 37 -13.48 -11.98 1.45
CA SER A 37 -14.49 -13.03 1.34
C SER A 37 -13.91 -14.29 0.74
N SER A 38 -14.36 -15.45 1.23
CA SER A 38 -14.05 -16.76 0.67
C SER A 38 -15.32 -17.48 0.26
N ALA A 39 -15.25 -18.23 -0.84
CA ALA A 39 -16.28 -19.16 -1.24
C ALA A 39 -15.93 -20.58 -0.79
N SER A 40 -16.91 -21.45 -0.64
CA SER A 40 -16.71 -22.87 -0.33
C SER A 40 -16.32 -23.71 -1.55
N SER A 41 -16.55 -23.18 -2.76
CA SER A 41 -16.23 -23.81 -4.03
C SER A 41 -15.85 -22.75 -5.07
N ALA A 42 -15.11 -23.13 -6.09
CA ALA A 42 -14.79 -22.27 -7.23
C ALA A 42 -16.07 -21.81 -7.94
N SER A 43 -16.14 -20.56 -8.37
CA SER A 43 -17.28 -19.99 -9.07
C SER A 43 -16.80 -19.10 -10.20
N GLY A 44 -17.26 -19.37 -11.41
CA GLY A 44 -16.75 -18.69 -12.62
C GLY A 44 -15.26 -18.97 -12.79
N ASP A 45 -14.48 -17.89 -12.98
CA ASP A 45 -13.03 -17.97 -13.13
C ASP A 45 -12.27 -17.89 -11.79
N HIS A 46 -12.98 -17.73 -10.66
CA HIS A 46 -12.38 -17.56 -9.34
C HIS A 46 -12.20 -18.86 -8.59
N THR A 47 -11.06 -19.01 -7.92
CA THR A 47 -10.74 -20.15 -7.07
C THR A 47 -11.38 -19.99 -5.68
N ALA A 48 -11.74 -21.10 -5.04
CA ALA A 48 -12.30 -21.14 -3.68
C ALA A 48 -11.21 -20.90 -2.62
N GLN A 49 -10.59 -19.73 -2.61
CA GLN A 49 -9.50 -19.35 -1.72
C GLN A 49 -9.61 -17.88 -1.33
N SER A 50 -9.32 -17.55 -0.08
CA SER A 50 -9.28 -16.17 0.40
C SER A 50 -7.84 -15.65 0.49
N VAL A 51 -7.61 -14.41 0.09
CA VAL A 51 -6.33 -13.71 0.34
C VAL A 51 -6.20 -13.28 1.79
N GLY A 52 -7.28 -13.36 2.57
CA GLY A 52 -7.37 -12.87 3.94
C GLY A 52 -6.48 -13.58 4.95
N GLY A 53 -6.41 -13.01 6.13
CA GLY A 53 -5.67 -13.51 7.29
C GLY A 53 -4.19 -13.22 7.26
N GLY A 54 -3.54 -13.41 8.41
CA GLY A 54 -2.11 -13.16 8.59
C GLY A 54 -1.79 -11.73 9.06
N VAL A 55 -0.52 -11.51 9.36
CA VAL A 55 0.01 -10.21 9.76
C VAL A 55 0.63 -9.53 8.55
N TYR A 56 0.28 -8.27 8.35
CA TYR A 56 0.77 -7.42 7.25
C TYR A 56 1.53 -6.24 7.82
N PRO A 57 2.88 -6.30 7.88
CA PRO A 57 3.69 -5.10 7.98
C PRO A 57 3.42 -4.18 6.79
N ALA A 58 3.42 -2.87 7.05
CA ALA A 58 3.29 -1.85 6.02
C ALA A 58 4.28 -0.71 6.27
N PHE A 59 4.75 -0.10 5.21
CA PHE A 59 5.56 1.11 5.24
C PHE A 59 4.96 2.13 4.29
N SER A 60 4.71 3.34 4.79
CA SER A 60 4.20 4.44 3.98
C SER A 60 5.07 5.68 4.10
N GLY A 61 5.07 6.47 3.03
CA GLY A 61 5.64 7.79 2.96
C GLY A 61 4.63 8.77 2.37
N ASP A 62 4.35 9.86 3.10
CA ASP A 62 3.32 10.82 2.75
C ASP A 62 3.97 12.18 2.49
N PHE A 63 3.54 12.84 1.44
CA PHE A 63 3.99 14.18 1.09
C PHE A 63 2.79 15.13 1.01
N LEU A 64 2.68 16.07 1.96
CA LEU A 64 1.61 17.05 2.02
C LEU A 64 2.05 18.36 1.38
N ILE A 65 1.32 18.80 0.35
CA ILE A 65 1.64 20.00 -0.45
C ILE A 65 1.06 21.25 0.20
N ARG A 66 -0.16 21.18 0.74
CA ARG A 66 -0.87 22.29 1.36
C ARG A 66 -1.56 21.80 2.62
N HIS A 67 -0.89 21.82 3.75
CA HIS A 67 -1.39 21.46 5.08
C HIS A 67 -2.35 20.23 5.17
N ASN A 68 -3.21 20.00 4.16
CA ASN A 68 -4.26 18.99 4.19
C ASN A 68 -4.28 18.05 2.99
N PHE A 69 -3.68 18.40 1.86
CA PHE A 69 -3.69 17.58 0.64
C PHE A 69 -2.30 17.15 0.25
N GLY A 70 -2.17 15.92 -0.19
CA GLY A 70 -0.90 15.37 -0.58
C GLY A 70 -1.01 14.06 -1.35
N ALA A 71 0.11 13.37 -1.40
CA ALA A 71 0.24 12.06 -1.99
C ALA A 71 0.90 11.12 -0.98
N GLU A 72 0.52 9.86 -1.03
CA GLU A 72 1.10 8.78 -0.23
C GLU A 72 1.56 7.66 -1.16
N GLY A 73 2.69 7.04 -0.82
CA GLY A 73 3.06 5.74 -1.37
C GLY A 73 3.14 4.73 -0.24
N GLU A 74 2.54 3.56 -0.43
CA GLU A 74 2.60 2.49 0.55
C GLU A 74 3.03 1.16 -0.06
N ILE A 75 3.68 0.34 0.75
CA ILE A 75 3.94 -1.07 0.49
C ILE A 75 3.52 -1.87 1.73
N ALA A 76 2.70 -2.89 1.53
CA ALA A 76 2.26 -3.80 2.59
C ALA A 76 2.43 -5.26 2.11
N TRP A 77 2.95 -6.12 2.97
CA TRP A 77 3.19 -7.52 2.62
C TRP A 77 2.80 -8.47 3.75
N ARG A 78 2.43 -9.68 3.42
CA ARG A 78 2.19 -10.70 4.43
C ARG A 78 3.52 -11.14 5.05
N ALA A 79 3.66 -11.10 6.36
CA ALA A 79 4.91 -11.45 7.05
C ALA A 79 5.26 -12.94 6.89
N GLY A 80 4.26 -13.82 7.01
CA GLY A 80 4.40 -15.26 6.79
C GLY A 80 3.84 -15.70 5.44
N GLN A 81 4.20 -16.90 4.99
CA GLN A 81 3.56 -17.56 3.87
C GLN A 81 2.20 -18.13 4.33
N ALA A 82 1.27 -18.26 3.41
CA ALA A 82 0.04 -19.03 3.58
C ALA A 82 0.01 -20.15 2.55
N ASP A 83 -0.81 -21.15 2.80
CA ASP A 83 -0.97 -22.25 1.87
C ASP A 83 -2.14 -21.96 0.92
N TYR A 84 -1.84 -21.90 -0.38
CA TYR A 84 -2.83 -21.82 -1.45
C TYR A 84 -3.38 -23.21 -1.74
N LEU A 85 -4.69 -23.36 -1.58
CA LEU A 85 -5.39 -24.65 -1.70
C LEU A 85 -4.78 -25.75 -0.79
N GLY A 86 -4.13 -25.37 0.32
CA GLY A 86 -3.54 -26.29 1.27
C GLY A 86 -2.22 -26.96 0.83
N VAL A 87 -1.66 -26.58 -0.32
CA VAL A 87 -0.48 -27.26 -0.88
C VAL A 87 0.63 -26.32 -1.35
N GLN A 88 0.33 -25.13 -1.79
CA GLN A 88 1.32 -24.23 -2.38
C GLN A 88 1.53 -22.97 -1.53
N PRO A 89 2.73 -22.78 -0.94
CA PRO A 89 2.99 -21.58 -0.18
C PRO A 89 2.89 -20.32 -1.05
N TYR A 90 2.20 -19.30 -0.55
CA TYR A 90 2.09 -18.03 -1.24
C TYR A 90 2.26 -16.84 -0.29
N ARG A 91 2.59 -15.68 -0.85
CA ARG A 91 2.70 -14.41 -0.12
C ARG A 91 2.17 -13.27 -0.98
N PRO A 92 1.08 -12.60 -0.57
CA PRO A 92 0.63 -11.38 -1.21
C PRO A 92 1.47 -10.18 -0.78
N LEU A 93 1.62 -9.26 -1.72
CA LEU A 93 2.28 -7.97 -1.59
C LEU A 93 1.36 -6.93 -2.24
N PHE A 94 1.01 -5.89 -1.52
CA PHE A 94 0.25 -4.73 -2.00
C PHE A 94 1.20 -3.54 -2.09
N TYR A 95 1.09 -2.76 -3.16
CA TYR A 95 1.76 -1.48 -3.29
C TYR A 95 0.86 -0.51 -4.03
N ASP A 96 0.76 0.69 -3.51
CA ASP A 96 -0.18 1.69 -3.98
C ASP A 96 0.39 3.11 -3.94
N PHE A 97 -0.27 3.98 -4.69
CA PHE A 97 -0.01 5.39 -4.72
C PHE A 97 -1.35 6.14 -4.63
N ASN A 98 -1.49 6.96 -3.59
CA ASN A 98 -2.73 7.56 -3.17
C ASN A 98 -2.67 9.09 -3.20
N ALA A 99 -3.79 9.71 -3.54
CA ALA A 99 -4.10 11.06 -3.11
C ALA A 99 -4.61 11.00 -1.66
N ILE A 100 -4.10 11.87 -0.81
CA ILE A 100 -4.49 11.94 0.60
C ILE A 100 -5.04 13.31 0.96
N TRP A 101 -6.04 13.29 1.85
CA TRP A 101 -6.59 14.48 2.50
C TRP A 101 -6.54 14.30 4.01
N VAL A 102 -5.80 15.21 4.68
CA VAL A 102 -5.49 15.10 6.12
C VAL A 102 -5.99 16.34 6.87
N PRO A 103 -7.32 16.52 7.04
CA PRO A 103 -7.86 17.65 7.79
C PRO A 103 -7.55 17.52 9.29
N ARG A 104 -7.08 18.59 9.89
CA ARG A 104 -6.86 18.66 11.35
C ARG A 104 -8.21 18.72 12.07
N LEU A 105 -8.40 17.83 13.04
CA LEU A 105 -9.57 17.80 13.92
C LEU A 105 -9.33 18.58 15.23
N GLY A 106 -8.08 19.01 15.47
CA GLY A 106 -7.67 19.73 16.65
C GLY A 106 -6.15 19.77 16.78
N LYS A 107 -5.68 20.08 17.99
CA LYS A 107 -4.24 20.18 18.27
C LYS A 107 -3.51 18.83 18.18
N TYR A 108 -4.19 17.75 18.55
CA TYR A 108 -3.58 16.43 18.74
C TYR A 108 -4.16 15.37 17.79
N ALA A 109 -5.06 15.73 16.89
CA ALA A 109 -5.69 14.78 15.99
C ALA A 109 -5.89 15.35 14.59
N ALA A 110 -5.73 14.48 13.58
CA ALA A 110 -6.11 14.75 12.21
C ALA A 110 -6.82 13.51 11.65
N ALA A 111 -7.88 13.71 10.87
CA ALA A 111 -8.43 12.64 10.06
C ALA A 111 -7.54 12.44 8.84
N GLU A 112 -7.60 11.25 8.25
CA GLU A 112 -6.96 10.94 6.99
C GLU A 112 -7.95 10.21 6.10
N LEU A 113 -8.10 10.67 4.87
CA LEU A 113 -8.82 9.99 3.82
C LEU A 113 -7.88 9.82 2.64
N LEU A 114 -7.94 8.67 2.01
CA LEU A 114 -7.10 8.33 0.88
C LEU A 114 -7.89 7.62 -0.20
N ALA A 115 -7.45 7.80 -1.43
CA ALA A 115 -7.90 7.03 -2.58
C ALA A 115 -6.81 7.02 -3.65
N GLY A 116 -6.64 5.90 -4.30
CA GLY A 116 -5.59 5.74 -5.29
C GLY A 116 -5.65 4.48 -6.11
N ILE A 117 -4.51 4.16 -6.66
CA ILE A 117 -4.30 3.01 -7.53
C ILE A 117 -3.00 2.31 -7.17
N GLY A 118 -2.96 1.02 -7.43
CA GLY A 118 -1.78 0.21 -7.15
C GLY A 118 -1.85 -1.15 -7.80
N ALA A 119 -1.18 -2.11 -7.19
CA ALA A 119 -1.29 -3.50 -7.59
C ALA A 119 -1.12 -4.45 -6.41
N GLU A 120 -1.79 -5.59 -6.52
CA GLU A 120 -1.52 -6.78 -5.73
C GLU A 120 -0.56 -7.68 -6.51
N SER A 121 0.53 -8.08 -5.89
CA SER A 121 1.46 -9.08 -6.46
C SER A 121 1.52 -10.30 -5.55
N ILE A 122 1.05 -11.42 -6.06
CA ILE A 122 1.02 -12.68 -5.34
C ILE A 122 2.21 -13.53 -5.77
N ARG A 123 3.05 -13.92 -4.81
CA ARG A 123 4.18 -14.80 -5.04
C ARG A 123 3.83 -16.21 -4.62
N PHE A 124 3.81 -17.14 -5.57
CA PHE A 124 3.63 -18.57 -5.35
C PHE A 124 5.01 -19.24 -5.32
N TYR A 125 5.37 -19.84 -4.20
CA TYR A 125 6.68 -20.46 -4.01
C TYR A 125 6.69 -21.90 -4.48
N ASN A 126 7.72 -22.25 -5.26
CA ASN A 126 7.94 -23.60 -5.77
C ASN A 126 9.09 -24.26 -5.01
N PRO A 127 9.09 -25.59 -4.84
CA PRO A 127 10.19 -26.32 -4.17
C PRO A 127 11.48 -26.30 -5.00
N PHE A 128 11.39 -26.02 -6.30
CA PHE A 128 12.54 -26.01 -7.21
C PHE A 128 12.86 -24.60 -7.68
N PHE A 129 14.16 -24.31 -7.76
CA PHE A 129 14.65 -23.06 -8.35
C PHE A 129 14.51 -23.09 -9.88
N GLN A 130 13.99 -22.02 -10.43
CA GLN A 130 13.97 -21.76 -11.86
C GLN A 130 15.08 -20.74 -12.15
N CYS A 131 16.09 -21.15 -12.92
CA CYS A 131 17.24 -20.30 -13.26
C CYS A 131 17.10 -19.74 -14.67
N THR A 132 17.31 -18.45 -14.80
CA THR A 132 17.45 -17.72 -16.08
C THR A 132 18.88 -17.16 -16.16
N GLY A 133 19.27 -16.61 -17.32
CA GLY A 133 20.60 -15.96 -17.46
C GLY A 133 20.86 -14.80 -16.50
N PHE A 134 19.83 -14.30 -15.80
CA PHE A 134 19.91 -13.17 -14.85
C PHE A 134 19.78 -13.57 -13.38
N GLY A 135 19.50 -14.85 -13.06
CA GLY A 135 19.39 -15.33 -11.68
C GLY A 135 18.45 -16.52 -11.54
N CYS A 136 18.43 -17.07 -10.31
CA CYS A 136 17.56 -18.17 -9.94
C CYS A 136 16.47 -17.67 -9.00
N THR A 137 15.20 -18.01 -9.27
CA THR A 137 14.06 -17.75 -8.40
C THR A 137 13.32 -19.04 -8.09
N ASN A 138 12.72 -19.12 -6.91
CA ASN A 138 11.88 -20.25 -6.52
C ASN A 138 10.41 -19.85 -6.39
N TYR A 139 9.99 -18.78 -7.06
CA TYR A 139 8.60 -18.34 -7.06
C TYR A 139 8.16 -17.87 -8.45
N THR A 140 6.87 -17.99 -8.69
CA THR A 140 6.17 -17.36 -9.82
C THR A 140 5.27 -16.26 -9.24
N SER A 141 5.19 -15.11 -9.88
CA SER A 141 4.32 -14.02 -9.42
C SER A 141 3.17 -13.79 -10.38
N SER A 142 1.98 -13.59 -9.82
CA SER A 142 0.80 -13.04 -10.50
C SER A 142 0.58 -11.62 -9.99
N THR A 143 0.32 -10.67 -10.89
CA THR A 143 0.17 -9.26 -10.51
C THR A 143 -1.11 -8.70 -11.12
N HIS A 144 -1.95 -8.12 -10.26
CA HIS A 144 -3.26 -7.59 -10.60
C HIS A 144 -3.31 -6.10 -10.32
N PHE A 145 -3.92 -5.35 -11.23
CA PHE A 145 -4.20 -3.93 -11.00
C PHE A 145 -5.20 -3.78 -9.85
N MET A 146 -5.01 -2.76 -9.04
CA MET A 146 -5.81 -2.51 -7.86
C MET A 146 -6.17 -1.03 -7.77
N GLY A 147 -7.43 -0.74 -7.45
CA GLY A 147 -7.84 0.53 -6.89
C GLY A 147 -7.94 0.40 -5.38
N ASP A 148 -7.65 1.46 -4.64
CA ASP A 148 -7.82 1.46 -3.20
C ASP A 148 -8.41 2.76 -2.68
N PHE A 149 -9.08 2.66 -1.54
CA PHE A 149 -9.56 3.79 -0.77
C PHE A 149 -9.60 3.41 0.71
N GLY A 150 -9.47 4.40 1.54
CA GLY A 150 -9.43 4.14 2.96
C GLY A 150 -9.36 5.40 3.80
N GLY A 151 -9.03 5.20 5.05
CA GLY A 151 -8.85 6.31 5.97
C GLY A 151 -8.35 5.87 7.33
N GLY A 152 -7.98 6.87 8.11
CA GLY A 152 -7.46 6.70 9.44
C GLY A 152 -7.60 7.96 10.28
N VAL A 153 -7.08 7.89 11.48
CA VAL A 153 -6.98 9.04 12.38
C VAL A 153 -5.55 9.11 12.87
N ARG A 154 -4.88 10.22 12.61
CA ARG A 154 -3.55 10.51 13.15
C ARG A 154 -3.70 11.10 14.54
N LEU A 155 -3.18 10.43 15.56
CA LEU A 155 -3.17 10.86 16.95
C LEU A 155 -1.74 11.24 17.33
N TYR A 156 -1.47 12.54 17.45
CA TYR A 156 -0.15 13.07 17.79
C TYR A 156 0.06 12.96 19.31
N ALA A 157 0.94 12.04 19.71
CA ALA A 157 1.21 11.76 21.11
C ALA A 157 2.24 12.72 21.71
N HIS A 158 3.32 13.01 20.98
CA HIS A 158 4.38 13.92 21.43
C HIS A 158 5.10 14.55 20.23
N GLY A 159 4.95 15.87 20.09
CA GLY A 159 5.58 16.61 18.98
C GLY A 159 5.20 16.04 17.61
N HIS A 160 6.19 15.52 16.94
CA HIS A 160 6.05 15.00 15.56
C HIS A 160 5.64 13.52 15.47
N PHE A 161 5.59 12.79 16.58
CA PHE A 161 5.19 11.38 16.59
C PHE A 161 3.67 11.23 16.61
N PHE A 162 3.17 10.34 15.76
CA PHE A 162 1.75 10.00 15.72
C PHE A 162 1.54 8.48 15.68
N VAL A 163 0.37 8.07 16.17
CA VAL A 163 -0.19 6.73 15.97
C VAL A 163 -1.40 6.87 15.04
N ARG A 164 -1.50 6.00 14.03
CA ARG A 164 -2.56 6.04 13.03
C ARG A 164 -3.28 4.69 12.97
N PRO A 165 -4.39 4.48 13.69
CA PRO A 165 -5.34 3.45 13.33
C PRO A 165 -5.92 3.74 11.95
N GLU A 166 -5.95 2.73 11.08
CA GLU A 166 -6.32 2.88 9.67
C GLU A 166 -7.04 1.66 9.13
N PHE A 167 -7.83 1.88 8.09
CA PHE A 167 -8.38 0.82 7.26
C PHE A 167 -8.23 1.19 5.78
N ARG A 168 -8.08 0.16 4.92
CA ARG A 168 -8.01 0.29 3.46
C ARG A 168 -8.86 -0.77 2.80
N VAL A 169 -9.56 -0.39 1.77
CA VAL A 169 -10.37 -1.28 0.94
C VAL A 169 -9.69 -1.38 -0.41
N TYR A 170 -9.30 -2.58 -0.79
CA TYR A 170 -8.68 -2.91 -2.05
C TYR A 170 -9.71 -3.49 -3.02
N LEU A 171 -9.79 -2.94 -4.23
CA LEU A 171 -10.60 -3.41 -5.34
C LEU A 171 -9.65 -3.96 -6.40
N ILE A 172 -9.49 -5.28 -6.43
CA ILE A 172 -8.48 -5.97 -7.23
C ILE A 172 -9.14 -6.46 -8.51
N HIS A 173 -8.61 -6.05 -9.65
CA HIS A 173 -9.14 -6.41 -10.96
C HIS A 173 -8.61 -7.79 -11.38
N ASN A 174 -9.52 -8.64 -11.87
CA ASN A 174 -9.20 -10.00 -12.36
C ASN A 174 -8.42 -10.88 -11.38
N ASN A 175 -8.77 -10.82 -10.09
CA ASN A 175 -8.18 -11.65 -9.06
C ASN A 175 -8.74 -13.09 -9.12
N VAL A 176 -8.34 -13.84 -10.16
CA VAL A 176 -8.86 -15.18 -10.44
C VAL A 176 -8.34 -16.23 -9.44
N GLU A 177 -7.22 -15.98 -8.80
CA GLU A 177 -6.62 -16.86 -7.81
C GLU A 177 -7.40 -16.88 -6.49
N PHE A 178 -8.29 -15.91 -6.26
CA PHE A 178 -9.05 -15.80 -5.02
C PHE A 178 -10.54 -15.64 -5.27
N SER A 179 -11.34 -16.00 -4.28
CA SER A 179 -12.80 -15.99 -4.34
C SER A 179 -13.40 -14.59 -4.54
N SER A 180 -12.65 -13.53 -4.18
CA SER A 180 -13.13 -12.16 -4.19
C SER A 180 -12.07 -11.20 -4.72
N GLY A 181 -12.50 -10.26 -5.57
CA GLY A 181 -11.72 -9.10 -5.96
C GLY A 181 -11.71 -7.97 -4.91
N HIS A 182 -12.23 -8.22 -3.69
CA HIS A 182 -12.29 -7.24 -2.62
C HIS A 182 -11.52 -7.74 -1.41
N ALA A 183 -10.67 -6.89 -0.86
CA ALA A 183 -9.98 -7.14 0.40
C ALA A 183 -9.99 -5.87 1.26
N VAL A 184 -10.07 -6.05 2.57
CA VAL A 184 -10.02 -4.94 3.54
C VAL A 184 -8.84 -5.18 4.46
N ARG A 185 -7.90 -4.23 4.50
CA ARG A 185 -6.83 -4.22 5.49
C ARG A 185 -7.20 -3.24 6.59
N TYR A 186 -7.00 -3.64 7.83
CA TYR A 186 -7.13 -2.79 9.01
C TYR A 186 -5.96 -3.04 9.96
N GLY A 187 -5.53 -1.97 10.60
CA GLY A 187 -4.35 -2.02 11.45
C GLY A 187 -4.06 -0.69 12.13
N ALA A 188 -2.83 -0.57 12.57
CA ALA A 188 -2.32 0.67 13.12
C ALA A 188 -0.86 0.87 12.73
N SER A 189 -0.47 2.12 12.51
CA SER A 189 0.90 2.52 12.23
C SER A 189 1.41 3.55 13.24
N ILE A 190 2.72 3.59 13.41
CA ILE A 190 3.44 4.63 14.14
C ILE A 190 4.22 5.41 13.12
N GLY A 191 4.10 6.73 13.15
CA GLY A 191 4.75 7.59 12.18
C GLY A 191 5.43 8.79 12.81
N TYR A 192 6.24 9.44 11.99
CA TYR A 192 6.95 10.66 12.30
C TYR A 192 6.78 11.70 11.19
N THR A 193 6.45 12.91 11.59
CA THR A 193 6.27 14.07 10.71
C THR A 193 7.55 14.90 10.64
N PHE A 194 8.04 15.15 9.44
CA PHE A 194 9.14 16.06 9.15
C PHE A 194 8.59 17.36 8.57
N GLY A 195 8.94 18.48 9.15
CA GLY A 195 8.42 19.78 8.74
C GLY A 195 6.94 19.99 9.10
N GLY A 196 6.38 21.09 8.63
CA GLY A 196 5.01 21.48 8.93
C GLY A 196 4.83 22.12 10.30
N PRO A 197 3.78 22.93 10.48
CA PRO A 197 3.42 23.47 11.79
C PRO A 197 2.82 22.34 12.65
N LEU A 198 3.30 22.21 13.87
CA LEU A 198 2.68 21.42 14.94
C LEU A 198 1.35 22.02 15.37
#